data_ffeb9b42d620c8aeca503d936393619b
#
_entry.id   ffeb9b42d620c8aeca503d936393619b
#
_cell.length_a   1.000
_cell.length_b   1.000
_cell.length_c   1.000
_cell.angle_alpha   90.00
_cell.angle_beta   90.00
_cell.angle_gamma   90.00
#
_symmetry.space_group_name_H-M   'P 1'
#
loop_
_entity.id
_entity.type
_entity.pdbx_description
1 polymer ?
#
loop_
_entity_poly.entity_id
_entity_poly.type
_entity_poly.pdbx_seq_one_letter_code
_entity_poly.pdbx_strand_id
1 'polypeptide(L)'
;MSDVKNINKPALDIEGAVARLKSVVTHTPLQFNANLSRKYQCSVYLKREDLQIVRSYKLRGAYNMMHQLSPELLAKGVVCASAGNHAQGFAYSCKKLGVKGVVFMPIPSPQQKVNQTKMFGDEFVEVVLVGDTFDDTAIAAKAYTFEHGMTFIPPFDHTAIISGQATVGVEILDDIKTLTPDPIDYIFLPVGGGGLSAGVGTYFKQKSPNTKVIGLEPEGAPSMFWALKSGEPVELENIDKFVDGASVKRVGDVTFAFCKDALDDMHLVPEGKICTTILQMYNEEAMVVEPAGAMSIAALDDYAEQIKGKTIVCIVSGGNNDIARMQEIKERSLLYEGLKYYFLIRFAQRPGSLKEFVNKVLGPNDDITRFEYVQKHNKEAGPALVGLELRSKKDHETLINNMKKYQINYNEINKDDNIYGYLI
;
A
#
# COMPACT_ATOMS: atom_id res chain seq x y z
N MET A 1 5.88 -23.46 -28.26
CA MET A 1 4.71 -23.71 -27.39
C MET A 1 5.24 -24.50 -26.22
N SER A 2 5.67 -23.81 -25.17
CA SER A 2 6.19 -24.42 -23.94
C SER A 2 5.01 -24.85 -23.08
N ASP A 3 5.05 -26.08 -22.60
CA ASP A 3 4.09 -26.65 -21.67
C ASP A 3 3.92 -25.73 -20.45
N VAL A 4 2.84 -24.96 -20.42
CA VAL A 4 2.38 -24.29 -19.21
C VAL A 4 2.05 -25.43 -18.22
N LYS A 5 2.91 -25.67 -17.24
CA LYS A 5 2.64 -26.60 -16.16
C LYS A 5 1.30 -26.20 -15.55
N ASN A 6 0.28 -27.01 -15.78
CA ASN A 6 -1.00 -26.92 -15.10
C ASN A 6 -0.71 -27.15 -13.61
N ILE A 7 -0.47 -26.06 -12.86
CA ILE A 7 -0.37 -26.14 -11.41
C ILE A 7 -1.77 -26.52 -10.95
N ASN A 8 -1.91 -27.78 -10.58
CA ASN A 8 -3.16 -28.31 -10.02
C ASN A 8 -3.44 -27.48 -8.74
N LYS A 9 -4.38 -26.51 -8.82
CA LYS A 9 -4.68 -25.62 -7.70
C LYS A 9 -5.23 -26.45 -6.54
N PRO A 10 -4.54 -26.46 -5.38
CA PRO A 10 -5.09 -27.14 -4.22
C PRO A 10 -6.37 -26.43 -3.76
N ALA A 11 -7.34 -27.17 -3.26
CA ALA A 11 -8.56 -26.58 -2.73
C ALA A 11 -8.26 -25.67 -1.53
N LEU A 12 -8.95 -24.53 -1.44
CA LEU A 12 -8.88 -23.63 -0.28
C LEU A 12 -9.86 -24.12 0.80
N ASP A 13 -9.37 -24.29 2.03
CA ASP A 13 -10.18 -24.63 3.20
C ASP A 13 -10.72 -23.34 3.85
N ILE A 14 -11.66 -22.69 3.17
CA ILE A 14 -12.22 -21.41 3.63
C ILE A 14 -13.15 -21.60 4.83
N GLU A 15 -14.00 -22.64 4.82
CA GLU A 15 -14.92 -22.94 5.93
C GLU A 15 -14.16 -23.29 7.21
N GLY A 16 -13.12 -24.13 7.10
CA GLY A 16 -12.25 -24.43 8.23
C GLY A 16 -11.51 -23.19 8.73
N ALA A 17 -11.08 -22.29 7.83
CA ALA A 17 -10.46 -21.01 8.21
C ALA A 17 -11.44 -20.11 8.99
N VAL A 18 -12.70 -20.01 8.56
CA VAL A 18 -13.74 -19.28 9.31
C VAL A 18 -13.89 -19.83 10.72
N ALA A 19 -13.97 -21.16 10.86
CA ALA A 19 -14.10 -21.81 12.17
C ALA A 19 -12.90 -21.52 13.08
N ARG A 20 -11.66 -21.64 12.56
CA ARG A 20 -10.42 -21.40 13.31
C ARG A 20 -10.24 -19.94 13.73
N LEU A 21 -10.72 -18.98 12.92
CA LEU A 21 -10.53 -17.56 13.14
C LEU A 21 -11.61 -16.92 14.03
N LYS A 22 -12.75 -17.57 14.24
CA LYS A 22 -13.93 -17.03 14.91
C LYS A 22 -13.67 -16.37 16.28
N SER A 23 -12.74 -16.90 17.07
CA SER A 23 -12.39 -16.38 18.40
C SER A 23 -11.12 -15.56 18.43
N VAL A 24 -10.52 -15.28 17.29
CA VAL A 24 -9.18 -14.68 17.17
C VAL A 24 -9.21 -13.35 16.47
N VAL A 25 -9.99 -13.22 15.41
CA VAL A 25 -10.12 -12.00 14.64
C VAL A 25 -11.36 -11.21 15.05
N THR A 26 -11.29 -9.90 14.88
CA THR A 26 -12.50 -9.07 14.96
C THR A 26 -13.28 -9.25 13.66
N HIS A 27 -14.60 -9.47 13.75
CA HIS A 27 -15.51 -9.31 12.62
C HIS A 27 -15.58 -7.80 12.32
N THR A 28 -14.79 -7.36 11.33
CA THR A 28 -14.68 -5.93 11.01
C THR A 28 -15.92 -5.44 10.27
N PRO A 29 -16.36 -4.20 10.50
CA PRO A 29 -17.58 -3.71 9.87
C PRO A 29 -17.44 -3.56 8.34
N LEU A 30 -18.52 -3.88 7.64
CA LEU A 30 -18.79 -3.44 6.27
C LEU A 30 -19.59 -2.13 6.36
N GLN A 31 -18.91 -1.00 6.24
CA GLN A 31 -19.45 0.32 6.55
C GLN A 31 -19.86 1.07 5.28
N PHE A 32 -21.14 1.49 5.19
CA PHE A 32 -21.57 2.41 4.14
C PHE A 32 -20.87 3.78 4.29
N ASN A 33 -20.33 4.32 3.19
CA ASN A 33 -19.69 5.62 3.17
C ASN A 33 -20.54 6.63 2.36
N ALA A 34 -21.19 7.56 3.05
CA ALA A 34 -22.12 8.50 2.44
C ALA A 34 -21.42 9.54 1.55
N ASN A 35 -20.20 9.98 1.92
CA ASN A 35 -19.47 11.01 1.16
C ASN A 35 -18.96 10.45 -0.17
N LEU A 36 -18.33 9.28 -0.15
CA LEU A 36 -17.89 8.60 -1.37
C LEU A 36 -19.09 8.21 -2.25
N SER A 37 -20.16 7.71 -1.65
CA SER A 37 -21.39 7.35 -2.39
C SER A 37 -21.98 8.53 -3.12
N ARG A 38 -22.03 9.69 -2.48
CA ARG A 38 -22.50 10.94 -3.11
C ARG A 38 -21.55 11.41 -4.21
N LYS A 39 -20.23 11.36 -3.95
CA LYS A 39 -19.19 11.78 -4.91
C LYS A 39 -19.28 10.98 -6.21
N TYR A 40 -19.44 9.66 -6.11
CA TYR A 40 -19.44 8.76 -7.28
C TYR A 40 -20.83 8.34 -7.77
N GLN A 41 -21.89 8.84 -7.13
CA GLN A 41 -23.29 8.52 -7.48
C GLN A 41 -23.57 7.00 -7.47
N CYS A 42 -23.06 6.28 -6.46
CA CYS A 42 -23.17 4.84 -6.29
C CYS A 42 -23.24 4.49 -4.80
N SER A 43 -23.44 3.23 -4.45
CA SER A 43 -23.41 2.77 -3.05
C SER A 43 -22.02 2.23 -2.70
N VAL A 44 -21.21 2.99 -1.96
CA VAL A 44 -19.85 2.58 -1.56
C VAL A 44 -19.86 2.04 -0.13
N TYR A 45 -19.36 0.82 0.03
CA TYR A 45 -19.14 0.15 1.31
C TYR A 45 -17.65 -0.07 1.53
N LEU A 46 -17.18 0.20 2.74
CA LEU A 46 -15.79 -0.01 3.15
C LEU A 46 -15.69 -1.22 4.08
N LYS A 47 -14.96 -2.26 3.70
CA LYS A 47 -14.57 -3.35 4.60
C LYS A 47 -13.35 -2.91 5.40
N ARG A 48 -13.55 -2.68 6.69
CA ARG A 48 -12.65 -1.98 7.59
C ARG A 48 -11.62 -2.90 8.26
N GLU A 49 -10.73 -3.52 7.48
CA GLU A 49 -9.65 -4.37 8.04
C GLU A 49 -8.56 -3.56 8.79
N ASP A 50 -8.54 -2.24 8.66
CA ASP A 50 -7.79 -1.31 9.50
C ASP A 50 -8.23 -1.33 10.97
N LEU A 51 -9.46 -1.80 11.27
CA LEU A 51 -9.99 -1.97 12.62
C LEU A 51 -9.72 -3.35 13.23
N GLN A 52 -8.95 -4.22 12.57
CA GLN A 52 -8.45 -5.44 13.17
C GLN A 52 -7.54 -5.15 14.37
N ILE A 53 -7.38 -6.14 15.26
CA ILE A 53 -6.54 -6.04 16.45
C ILE A 53 -5.12 -5.57 16.11
N VAL A 54 -4.54 -6.11 15.02
CA VAL A 54 -3.21 -5.70 14.51
C VAL A 54 -3.31 -4.64 13.41
N ARG A 55 -4.46 -4.00 13.25
CA ARG A 55 -4.76 -2.95 12.29
C ARG A 55 -4.55 -3.34 10.83
N SER A 56 -4.68 -4.63 10.52
CA SER A 56 -4.67 -5.14 9.13
C SER A 56 -5.22 -6.56 9.06
N TYR A 57 -5.65 -6.99 7.86
CA TYR A 57 -6.16 -8.33 7.58
C TYR A 57 -5.11 -9.45 7.75
N LYS A 58 -3.83 -9.14 7.80
CA LYS A 58 -2.72 -10.11 7.77
C LYS A 58 -2.78 -11.15 8.91
N LEU A 59 -3.35 -10.78 10.03
CA LEU A 59 -3.60 -11.69 11.15
C LEU A 59 -4.35 -12.96 10.70
N ARG A 60 -5.34 -12.83 9.83
CA ARG A 60 -6.22 -13.92 9.39
C ARG A 60 -5.42 -15.09 8.78
N GLY A 61 -4.56 -14.77 7.80
CA GLY A 61 -3.73 -15.78 7.16
C GLY A 61 -2.63 -16.35 8.07
N ALA A 62 -1.94 -15.49 8.81
CA ALA A 62 -0.86 -15.89 9.70
C ALA A 62 -1.36 -16.87 10.77
N TYR A 63 -2.42 -16.51 11.48
CA TYR A 63 -3.01 -17.39 12.49
C TYR A 63 -3.56 -18.68 11.88
N ASN A 64 -4.30 -18.60 10.76
CA ASN A 64 -4.88 -19.77 10.12
C ASN A 64 -3.83 -20.80 9.69
N MET A 65 -2.69 -20.35 9.21
CA MET A 65 -1.59 -21.26 8.87
C MET A 65 -0.94 -21.86 10.12
N MET A 66 -0.60 -21.02 11.10
CA MET A 66 0.06 -21.48 12.33
C MET A 66 -0.79 -22.47 13.12
N HIS A 67 -2.10 -22.22 13.20
CA HIS A 67 -3.05 -23.10 13.91
C HIS A 67 -3.15 -24.52 13.30
N GLN A 68 -2.78 -24.68 12.04
CA GLN A 68 -2.81 -25.99 11.35
C GLN A 68 -1.50 -26.78 11.48
N LEU A 69 -0.47 -26.19 12.10
CA LEU A 69 0.79 -26.89 12.37
C LEU A 69 0.58 -27.93 13.46
N SER A 70 1.30 -29.08 13.36
CA SER A 70 1.26 -30.09 14.40
C SER A 70 1.87 -29.56 15.72
N PRO A 71 1.48 -30.12 16.87
CA PRO A 71 2.07 -29.74 18.16
C PRO A 71 3.60 -29.83 18.18
N GLU A 72 4.18 -30.82 17.47
CA GLU A 72 5.64 -30.98 17.35
C GLU A 72 6.30 -29.88 16.60
N LEU A 73 5.66 -29.36 15.52
CA LEU A 73 6.16 -28.20 14.76
C LEU A 73 6.01 -26.92 15.55
N LEU A 74 4.88 -26.72 16.24
CA LEU A 74 4.65 -25.56 17.09
C LEU A 74 5.65 -25.50 18.26
N ALA A 75 5.97 -26.66 18.86
CA ALA A 75 6.93 -26.74 19.96
C ALA A 75 8.36 -26.30 19.55
N LYS A 76 8.72 -26.48 18.27
CA LYS A 76 10.01 -25.98 17.73
C LYS A 76 10.00 -24.47 17.50
N GLY A 77 8.83 -23.87 17.36
CA GLY A 77 8.64 -22.47 17.07
C GLY A 77 8.49 -22.15 15.59
N VAL A 78 8.23 -20.87 15.30
CA VAL A 78 7.94 -20.37 13.97
C VAL A 78 8.79 -19.15 13.63
N VAL A 79 9.03 -18.91 12.33
CA VAL A 79 9.86 -17.80 11.83
C VAL A 79 9.12 -17.05 10.73
N CYS A 80 9.26 -15.73 10.69
CA CYS A 80 8.87 -14.95 9.52
C CYS A 80 9.91 -13.88 9.16
N ALA A 81 9.87 -13.40 7.93
CA ALA A 81 10.62 -12.23 7.46
C ALA A 81 9.62 -11.16 7.04
N SER A 82 9.51 -10.09 7.80
CA SER A 82 8.64 -8.94 7.48
C SER A 82 8.86 -7.81 8.47
N ALA A 83 8.88 -6.56 7.98
CA ALA A 83 8.88 -5.37 8.83
C ALA A 83 7.50 -4.65 8.85
N GLY A 84 6.43 -5.29 8.38
CA GLY A 84 5.10 -4.66 8.26
C GLY A 84 3.98 -5.50 8.86
N ASN A 85 2.81 -5.40 8.23
CA ASN A 85 1.56 -6.03 8.70
C ASN A 85 1.66 -7.53 8.95
N HIS A 86 2.45 -8.26 8.15
CA HIS A 86 2.65 -9.69 8.37
C HIS A 86 3.38 -9.98 9.67
N ALA A 87 4.43 -9.21 9.99
CA ALA A 87 5.15 -9.35 11.26
C ALA A 87 4.23 -9.14 12.47
N GLN A 88 3.34 -8.17 12.41
CA GLN A 88 2.39 -7.89 13.49
C GLN A 88 1.33 -9.00 13.62
N GLY A 89 0.78 -9.47 12.49
CA GLY A 89 -0.17 -10.59 12.46
C GLY A 89 0.47 -11.89 12.95
N PHE A 90 1.69 -12.16 12.54
CA PHE A 90 2.50 -13.29 13.03
C PHE A 90 2.76 -13.20 14.54
N ALA A 91 3.22 -12.04 15.01
CA ALA A 91 3.54 -11.80 16.41
C ALA A 91 2.32 -12.02 17.32
N TYR A 92 1.19 -11.44 16.95
CA TYR A 92 -0.07 -11.67 17.68
C TYR A 92 -0.51 -13.15 17.66
N SER A 93 -0.30 -13.84 16.52
CA SER A 93 -0.60 -15.27 16.40
C SER A 93 0.29 -16.12 17.33
N CYS A 94 1.59 -15.78 17.45
CA CYS A 94 2.49 -16.43 18.40
C CYS A 94 1.96 -16.30 19.83
N LYS A 95 1.59 -15.09 20.25
CA LYS A 95 1.01 -14.83 21.59
C LYS A 95 -0.28 -15.62 21.82
N LYS A 96 -1.18 -15.65 20.84
CA LYS A 96 -2.47 -16.37 20.95
C LYS A 96 -2.33 -17.88 21.03
N LEU A 97 -1.33 -18.44 20.38
CA LEU A 97 -1.05 -19.89 20.37
C LEU A 97 -0.08 -20.33 21.46
N GLY A 98 0.56 -19.38 22.17
CA GLY A 98 1.60 -19.66 23.17
C GLY A 98 2.88 -20.25 22.53
N VAL A 99 3.23 -19.82 21.32
CA VAL A 99 4.32 -20.38 20.52
C VAL A 99 5.45 -19.37 20.36
N LYS A 100 6.71 -19.84 20.48
CA LYS A 100 7.87 -18.99 20.22
C LYS A 100 7.94 -18.61 18.75
N GLY A 101 8.11 -17.31 18.46
CA GLY A 101 8.29 -16.77 17.14
C GLY A 101 9.56 -15.93 17.01
N VAL A 102 10.22 -16.01 15.85
CA VAL A 102 11.34 -15.13 15.51
C VAL A 102 10.97 -14.32 14.27
N VAL A 103 11.02 -13.00 14.40
CA VAL A 103 10.69 -12.06 13.33
C VAL A 103 11.97 -11.42 12.83
N PHE A 104 12.31 -11.69 11.60
CA PHE A 104 13.44 -11.07 10.92
C PHE A 104 13.00 -9.79 10.21
N MET A 105 13.72 -8.69 10.45
CA MET A 105 13.49 -7.38 9.83
C MET A 105 14.79 -6.79 9.30
N PRO A 106 14.77 -6.00 8.22
CA PRO A 106 15.93 -5.23 7.78
C PRO A 106 16.40 -4.25 8.88
N ILE A 107 17.71 -4.02 8.95
CA ILE A 107 18.31 -3.06 9.92
C ILE A 107 17.67 -1.66 9.81
N PRO A 108 17.40 -1.10 8.62
CA PRO A 108 16.80 0.23 8.49
C PRO A 108 15.29 0.27 8.78
N SER A 109 14.71 -0.80 9.36
CA SER A 109 13.28 -0.81 9.70
C SER A 109 12.94 0.28 10.72
N PRO A 110 11.84 1.06 10.51
CA PRO A 110 11.42 2.07 11.45
C PRO A 110 11.18 1.50 12.85
N GLN A 111 11.69 2.18 13.88
CA GLN A 111 11.56 1.74 15.27
C GLN A 111 10.11 1.52 15.70
N GLN A 112 9.17 2.29 15.13
CA GLN A 112 7.74 2.11 15.35
C GLN A 112 7.29 0.70 14.97
N LYS A 113 7.71 0.18 13.81
CA LYS A 113 7.33 -1.16 13.32
C LYS A 113 7.91 -2.27 14.21
N VAL A 114 9.15 -2.09 14.68
CA VAL A 114 9.80 -2.99 15.64
C VAL A 114 9.01 -3.02 16.96
N ASN A 115 8.70 -1.84 17.49
CA ASN A 115 7.97 -1.70 18.75
C ASN A 115 6.55 -2.28 18.67
N GLN A 116 5.84 -2.04 17.58
CA GLN A 116 4.50 -2.61 17.37
C GLN A 116 4.54 -4.14 17.30
N THR A 117 5.53 -4.71 16.59
CA THR A 117 5.68 -6.17 16.53
C THR A 117 5.93 -6.76 17.91
N LYS A 118 6.81 -6.16 18.71
CA LYS A 118 7.06 -6.58 20.09
C LYS A 118 5.80 -6.42 20.96
N MET A 119 5.07 -5.31 20.83
CA MET A 119 3.83 -5.05 21.57
C MET A 119 2.76 -6.14 21.29
N PHE A 120 2.59 -6.56 20.03
CA PHE A 120 1.61 -7.58 19.70
C PHE A 120 2.04 -9.00 20.07
N GLY A 121 3.34 -9.29 20.02
CA GLY A 121 3.91 -10.60 20.32
C GLY A 121 4.25 -10.84 21.79
N ASP A 122 4.48 -9.73 22.53
CA ASP A 122 4.89 -9.77 23.94
C ASP A 122 6.13 -10.64 24.13
N GLU A 123 6.18 -11.47 25.18
CA GLU A 123 7.25 -12.42 25.49
C GLU A 123 7.42 -13.57 24.49
N PHE A 124 6.43 -13.77 23.61
CA PHE A 124 6.43 -14.88 22.64
C PHE A 124 7.26 -14.58 21.38
N VAL A 125 7.72 -13.34 21.18
CA VAL A 125 8.40 -12.97 19.92
C VAL A 125 9.75 -12.32 20.18
N GLU A 126 10.75 -12.81 19.46
CA GLU A 126 12.04 -12.17 19.30
C GLU A 126 12.09 -11.44 17.95
N VAL A 127 12.61 -10.20 17.92
CA VAL A 127 12.85 -9.45 16.68
C VAL A 127 14.35 -9.38 16.44
N VAL A 128 14.76 -9.91 15.29
CA VAL A 128 16.15 -9.92 14.82
C VAL A 128 16.30 -8.94 13.66
N LEU A 129 17.16 -7.94 13.82
CA LEU A 129 17.48 -6.97 12.77
C LEU A 129 18.71 -7.46 12.01
N VAL A 130 18.57 -7.73 10.68
CA VAL A 130 19.65 -8.27 9.84
C VAL A 130 19.46 -7.90 8.38
N GLY A 131 20.57 -7.59 7.71
CA GLY A 131 20.61 -7.17 6.31
C GLY A 131 20.07 -5.76 6.07
N ASP A 132 20.38 -5.23 4.91
CA ASP A 132 19.96 -3.88 4.52
C ASP A 132 18.67 -3.91 3.70
N THR A 133 18.33 -5.07 3.11
CA THR A 133 17.17 -5.25 2.25
C THR A 133 16.23 -6.34 2.79
N PHE A 134 15.01 -6.36 2.27
CA PHE A 134 14.06 -7.44 2.56
C PHE A 134 14.61 -8.80 2.08
N ASP A 135 15.29 -8.83 0.94
CA ASP A 135 15.82 -10.07 0.35
C ASP A 135 16.91 -10.67 1.25
N ASP A 136 17.84 -9.85 1.75
CA ASP A 136 18.86 -10.29 2.72
C ASP A 136 18.22 -10.87 3.99
N THR A 137 17.21 -10.16 4.48
CA THR A 137 16.46 -10.58 5.67
C THR A 137 15.72 -11.90 5.45
N ALA A 138 15.12 -12.09 4.28
CA ALA A 138 14.41 -13.32 3.93
C ALA A 138 15.36 -14.52 3.80
N ILE A 139 16.56 -14.30 3.26
CA ILE A 139 17.61 -15.32 3.19
C ILE A 139 18.04 -15.72 4.60
N ALA A 140 18.35 -14.75 5.47
CA ALA A 140 18.73 -15.01 6.85
C ALA A 140 17.63 -15.75 7.64
N ALA A 141 16.37 -15.35 7.48
CA ALA A 141 15.24 -16.01 8.12
C ALA A 141 15.07 -17.46 7.68
N LYS A 142 15.23 -17.75 6.39
CA LYS A 142 15.17 -19.12 5.85
C LYS A 142 16.33 -19.99 6.37
N ALA A 143 17.55 -19.46 6.41
CA ALA A 143 18.71 -20.15 6.95
C ALA A 143 18.49 -20.49 8.43
N TYR A 144 18.03 -19.53 9.24
CA TYR A 144 17.71 -19.73 10.63
C TYR A 144 16.60 -20.78 10.84
N THR A 145 15.59 -20.74 10.00
CA THR A 145 14.49 -21.72 10.00
C THR A 145 15.00 -23.16 9.82
N PHE A 146 15.91 -23.35 8.87
CA PHE A 146 16.52 -24.65 8.58
C PHE A 146 17.42 -25.11 9.74
N GLU A 147 18.29 -24.25 10.23
CA GLU A 147 19.27 -24.55 11.30
C GLU A 147 18.57 -24.98 12.60
N HIS A 148 17.45 -24.33 12.95
CA HIS A 148 16.72 -24.58 14.19
C HIS A 148 15.55 -25.55 14.03
N GLY A 149 15.28 -26.05 12.82
CA GLY A 149 14.18 -26.93 12.51
C GLY A 149 12.79 -26.32 12.79
N MET A 150 12.70 -24.98 12.76
CA MET A 150 11.47 -24.21 12.94
C MET A 150 10.63 -24.20 11.66
N THR A 151 9.41 -23.64 11.70
CA THR A 151 8.54 -23.51 10.54
C THR A 151 8.49 -22.07 10.05
N PHE A 152 8.79 -21.85 8.76
CA PHE A 152 8.66 -20.53 8.14
C PHE A 152 7.20 -20.22 7.79
N ILE A 153 6.71 -19.05 8.20
CA ILE A 153 5.37 -18.55 7.92
C ILE A 153 5.45 -17.47 6.86
N PRO A 154 5.11 -17.78 5.59
CA PRO A 154 5.20 -16.81 4.48
C PRO A 154 4.14 -15.72 4.59
N PRO A 155 4.40 -14.51 4.01
CA PRO A 155 3.47 -13.38 4.10
C PRO A 155 2.23 -13.52 3.21
N PHE A 156 2.23 -14.40 2.20
CA PHE A 156 1.12 -14.55 1.25
C PHE A 156 1.10 -15.90 0.51
N ASP A 157 2.24 -16.47 0.11
CA ASP A 157 2.31 -17.56 -0.87
C ASP A 157 2.16 -18.94 -0.23
N HIS A 158 0.98 -19.21 0.30
CA HIS A 158 0.60 -20.51 0.87
C HIS A 158 -0.93 -20.66 0.95
N THR A 159 -1.48 -21.84 0.63
CA THR A 159 -2.92 -22.08 0.62
C THR A 159 -3.60 -21.81 1.96
N ALA A 160 -2.97 -22.15 3.08
CA ALA A 160 -3.51 -21.84 4.41
C ALA A 160 -3.55 -20.31 4.67
N ILE A 161 -2.57 -19.55 4.19
CA ILE A 161 -2.59 -18.08 4.25
C ILE A 161 -3.76 -17.56 3.40
N ILE A 162 -3.86 -18.00 2.14
CA ILE A 162 -4.92 -17.59 1.21
C ILE A 162 -6.32 -17.92 1.78
N SER A 163 -6.51 -19.11 2.35
CA SER A 163 -7.77 -19.51 2.99
C SER A 163 -8.14 -18.60 4.17
N GLY A 164 -7.16 -18.21 4.99
CA GLY A 164 -7.36 -17.24 6.06
C GLY A 164 -7.80 -15.88 5.54
N GLN A 165 -7.16 -15.38 4.48
CA GLN A 165 -7.50 -14.09 3.86
C GLN A 165 -8.88 -14.13 3.18
N ALA A 166 -9.30 -15.28 2.64
CA ALA A 166 -10.61 -15.45 2.04
C ALA A 166 -11.78 -15.17 3.00
N THR A 167 -11.55 -15.30 4.32
CA THR A 167 -12.58 -15.02 5.33
C THR A 167 -13.06 -13.58 5.34
N VAL A 168 -12.27 -12.63 4.82
CA VAL A 168 -12.71 -11.25 4.57
C VAL A 168 -13.88 -11.24 3.58
N GLY A 169 -13.78 -12.03 2.50
CA GLY A 169 -14.85 -12.15 1.51
C GLY A 169 -16.11 -12.84 2.08
N VAL A 170 -15.94 -13.80 2.97
CA VAL A 170 -17.07 -14.44 3.67
C VAL A 170 -17.84 -13.40 4.48
N GLU A 171 -17.16 -12.62 5.32
CA GLU A 171 -17.77 -11.56 6.12
C GLU A 171 -18.48 -10.52 5.24
N ILE A 172 -17.86 -10.10 4.12
CA ILE A 172 -18.47 -9.12 3.19
C ILE A 172 -19.79 -9.65 2.64
N LEU A 173 -19.82 -10.90 2.14
CA LEU A 173 -21.03 -11.47 1.54
C LEU A 173 -22.13 -11.79 2.57
N ASP A 174 -21.77 -11.96 3.84
CA ASP A 174 -22.75 -12.14 4.92
C ASP A 174 -23.29 -10.78 5.39
N ASP A 175 -22.42 -9.79 5.60
CA ASP A 175 -22.81 -8.46 6.07
C ASP A 175 -23.68 -7.72 5.06
N ILE A 176 -23.34 -7.76 3.76
CA ILE A 176 -24.05 -6.99 2.73
C ILE A 176 -25.55 -7.32 2.67
N LYS A 177 -25.93 -8.56 2.93
CA LYS A 177 -27.33 -9.02 2.92
C LYS A 177 -28.21 -8.29 3.94
N THR A 178 -27.59 -7.77 5.00
CA THR A 178 -28.29 -7.02 6.05
C THR A 178 -28.31 -5.52 5.78
N LEU A 179 -27.48 -5.04 4.88
CA LEU A 179 -27.27 -3.61 4.60
C LEU A 179 -28.03 -3.13 3.36
N THR A 180 -28.13 -3.98 2.34
CA THR A 180 -28.85 -3.66 1.10
C THR A 180 -29.38 -4.93 0.42
N PRO A 181 -30.52 -4.87 -0.30
CA PRO A 181 -30.98 -5.95 -1.15
C PRO A 181 -30.18 -6.07 -2.46
N ASP A 182 -29.41 -5.04 -2.82
CA ASP A 182 -28.69 -4.99 -4.08
C ASP A 182 -27.45 -5.87 -4.05
N PRO A 183 -27.15 -6.61 -5.14
CA PRO A 183 -25.93 -7.40 -5.24
C PRO A 183 -24.70 -6.48 -5.33
N ILE A 184 -23.54 -6.98 -4.93
CA ILE A 184 -22.27 -6.28 -5.12
C ILE A 184 -21.89 -6.36 -6.61
N ASP A 185 -21.76 -5.20 -7.27
CA ASP A 185 -21.33 -5.12 -8.67
C ASP A 185 -19.81 -5.17 -8.80
N TYR A 186 -19.09 -4.47 -7.92
CA TYR A 186 -17.62 -4.38 -7.95
C TYR A 186 -17.03 -4.54 -6.54
N ILE A 187 -15.91 -5.25 -6.48
CA ILE A 187 -15.05 -5.28 -5.31
C ILE A 187 -13.62 -4.87 -5.70
N PHE A 188 -13.04 -3.91 -4.98
CA PHE A 188 -11.72 -3.37 -5.20
C PHE A 188 -10.75 -3.90 -4.14
N LEU A 189 -9.70 -4.61 -4.58
CA LEU A 189 -8.78 -5.38 -3.75
C LEU A 189 -7.34 -4.88 -3.89
N PRO A 190 -6.68 -4.41 -2.82
CA PRO A 190 -5.25 -4.16 -2.84
C PRO A 190 -4.47 -5.45 -3.12
N VAL A 191 -3.52 -5.39 -4.05
CA VAL A 191 -2.65 -6.50 -4.43
C VAL A 191 -1.19 -6.13 -4.12
N GLY A 192 -0.54 -6.96 -3.33
CA GLY A 192 0.91 -7.02 -3.24
C GLY A 192 1.32 -8.42 -3.71
N GLY A 193 1.74 -9.31 -2.80
CA GLY A 193 2.04 -10.70 -3.17
C GLY A 193 0.82 -11.56 -3.56
N GLY A 194 -0.39 -11.02 -3.57
CA GLY A 194 -1.60 -11.66 -4.08
C GLY A 194 -2.44 -12.46 -3.07
N GLY A 195 -2.02 -12.58 -1.79
CA GLY A 195 -2.71 -13.44 -0.83
C GLY A 195 -4.17 -13.07 -0.53
N LEU A 196 -4.46 -11.76 -0.37
CA LEU A 196 -5.82 -11.25 -0.15
C LEU A 196 -6.68 -11.46 -1.39
N SER A 197 -6.18 -11.02 -2.53
CA SER A 197 -6.90 -11.08 -3.81
C SER A 197 -7.16 -12.50 -4.28
N ALA A 198 -6.19 -13.41 -4.08
CA ALA A 198 -6.37 -14.84 -4.33
C ALA A 198 -7.49 -15.41 -3.47
N GLY A 199 -7.51 -15.10 -2.17
CA GLY A 199 -8.51 -15.63 -1.24
C GLY A 199 -9.90 -15.04 -1.47
N VAL A 200 -10.04 -13.73 -1.39
CA VAL A 200 -11.32 -13.02 -1.54
C VAL A 200 -11.86 -13.20 -2.95
N GLY A 201 -11.03 -13.02 -3.97
CA GLY A 201 -11.45 -13.16 -5.37
C GLY A 201 -11.96 -14.56 -5.68
N THR A 202 -11.25 -15.62 -5.22
CA THR A 202 -11.71 -17.01 -5.39
C THR A 202 -13.06 -17.24 -4.72
N TYR A 203 -13.25 -16.74 -3.50
CA TYR A 203 -14.53 -16.88 -2.80
C TYR A 203 -15.65 -16.14 -3.52
N PHE A 204 -15.42 -14.93 -4.02
CA PHE A 204 -16.39 -14.17 -4.81
C PHE A 204 -16.76 -14.89 -6.11
N LYS A 205 -15.78 -15.46 -6.84
CA LYS A 205 -16.08 -16.25 -8.06
C LYS A 205 -16.97 -17.45 -7.79
N GLN A 206 -16.87 -18.04 -6.59
CA GLN A 206 -17.71 -19.19 -6.19
C GLN A 206 -19.11 -18.77 -5.71
N LYS A 207 -19.23 -17.66 -4.98
CA LYS A 207 -20.46 -17.29 -4.25
C LYS A 207 -21.19 -16.08 -4.84
N SER A 208 -20.51 -15.24 -5.59
CA SER A 208 -21.06 -14.04 -6.25
C SER A 208 -20.39 -13.84 -7.63
N PRO A 209 -20.56 -14.79 -8.56
CA PRO A 209 -19.79 -14.83 -9.82
C PRO A 209 -20.03 -13.62 -10.75
N ASN A 210 -21.11 -12.88 -10.56
CA ASN A 210 -21.42 -11.67 -11.32
C ASN A 210 -20.68 -10.42 -10.81
N THR A 211 -20.12 -10.46 -9.60
CA THR A 211 -19.30 -9.37 -9.06
C THR A 211 -17.98 -9.25 -9.83
N LYS A 212 -17.67 -8.06 -10.30
CA LYS A 212 -16.37 -7.75 -10.88
C LYS A 212 -15.32 -7.59 -9.79
N VAL A 213 -14.28 -8.40 -9.87
CA VAL A 213 -13.17 -8.40 -8.92
C VAL A 213 -11.99 -7.64 -9.51
N ILE A 214 -11.73 -6.44 -9.00
CA ILE A 214 -10.69 -5.54 -9.50
C ILE A 214 -9.48 -5.59 -8.57
N GLY A 215 -8.34 -6.05 -9.09
CA GLY A 215 -7.07 -6.00 -8.40
C GLY A 215 -6.39 -4.63 -8.58
N LEU A 216 -5.74 -4.14 -7.53
CA LEU A 216 -5.10 -2.82 -7.52
C LEU A 216 -3.66 -2.95 -7.06
N GLU A 217 -2.73 -2.42 -7.86
CA GLU A 217 -1.32 -2.29 -7.46
C GLU A 217 -0.86 -0.84 -7.54
N PRO A 218 0.16 -0.45 -6.75
CA PRO A 218 0.80 0.83 -6.95
C PRO A 218 1.54 0.84 -8.30
N GLU A 219 1.52 1.98 -8.97
CA GLU A 219 2.14 2.13 -10.30
C GLU A 219 3.65 1.82 -10.27
N GLY A 220 4.32 2.14 -9.16
CA GLY A 220 5.75 1.88 -8.96
C GLY A 220 6.10 0.43 -8.58
N ALA A 221 5.12 -0.48 -8.36
CA ALA A 221 5.40 -1.88 -8.03
C ALA A 221 4.34 -2.83 -8.63
N PRO A 222 4.18 -2.89 -9.98
CA PRO A 222 3.10 -3.59 -10.67
C PRO A 222 3.42 -5.08 -10.94
N SER A 223 3.76 -5.85 -9.93
CA SER A 223 4.26 -7.22 -10.09
C SER A 223 3.20 -8.21 -10.55
N MET A 224 1.96 -8.14 -10.04
CA MET A 224 0.85 -8.99 -10.48
C MET A 224 0.37 -8.61 -11.88
N PHE A 225 0.33 -7.31 -12.19
CA PHE A 225 -0.05 -6.81 -13.50
C PHE A 225 0.86 -7.38 -14.60
N TRP A 226 2.18 -7.35 -14.39
CA TRP A 226 3.11 -7.93 -15.34
C TRP A 226 3.07 -9.46 -15.34
N ALA A 227 2.87 -10.09 -14.18
CA ALA A 227 2.70 -11.54 -14.10
C ALA A 227 1.47 -12.02 -14.91
N LEU A 228 0.33 -11.33 -14.82
CA LEU A 228 -0.86 -11.65 -15.59
C LEU A 228 -0.67 -11.42 -17.09
N LYS A 229 0.06 -10.37 -17.47
CA LYS A 229 0.40 -10.10 -18.88
C LYS A 229 1.35 -11.12 -19.48
N SER A 230 2.35 -11.57 -18.73
CA SER A 230 3.33 -12.56 -19.19
C SER A 230 2.82 -14.00 -19.08
N GLY A 231 1.78 -14.24 -18.27
CA GLY A 231 1.21 -15.57 -18.03
C GLY A 231 1.93 -16.37 -16.91
N GLU A 232 2.97 -15.80 -16.32
CA GLU A 232 3.77 -16.39 -15.23
C GLU A 232 4.30 -15.30 -14.27
N PRO A 233 4.61 -15.62 -13.01
CA PRO A 233 5.24 -14.68 -12.09
C PRO A 233 6.58 -14.17 -12.60
N VAL A 234 6.71 -12.83 -12.67
CA VAL A 234 7.94 -12.14 -13.09
C VAL A 234 8.57 -11.43 -11.91
N GLU A 235 9.89 -11.28 -11.92
CA GLU A 235 10.62 -10.49 -10.93
C GLU A 235 10.95 -9.12 -11.51
N LEU A 236 10.50 -8.06 -10.84
CA LEU A 236 10.79 -6.68 -11.22
C LEU A 236 12.18 -6.28 -10.71
N GLU A 237 12.98 -5.65 -11.56
CA GLU A 237 14.32 -5.18 -11.18
C GLU A 237 14.25 -4.10 -10.11
N ASN A 238 13.43 -3.08 -10.35
CA ASN A 238 13.24 -1.93 -9.48
C ASN A 238 11.75 -1.74 -9.15
N ILE A 239 11.49 -1.35 -7.90
CA ILE A 239 10.14 -1.00 -7.44
C ILE A 239 10.20 0.24 -6.53
N ASP A 240 9.17 1.08 -6.56
CA ASP A 240 8.93 2.06 -5.51
C ASP A 240 8.37 1.34 -4.27
N LYS A 241 9.04 1.49 -3.14
CA LYS A 241 8.65 0.87 -1.86
C LYS A 241 7.72 1.74 -1.03
N PHE A 242 7.24 2.85 -1.57
CA PHE A 242 6.38 3.78 -0.84
C PHE A 242 5.11 3.09 -0.30
N VAL A 243 4.45 2.26 -1.11
CA VAL A 243 3.27 1.47 -0.69
C VAL A 243 3.72 0.15 -0.08
N ASP A 244 4.41 0.20 1.05
CA ASP A 244 5.12 -0.92 1.69
C ASP A 244 4.25 -2.15 1.98
N GLY A 245 2.93 -1.98 2.17
CA GLY A 245 1.96 -3.08 2.32
C GLY A 245 1.63 -3.83 1.02
N ALA A 246 1.98 -3.29 -0.16
CA ALA A 246 1.67 -3.83 -1.48
C ALA A 246 2.87 -3.91 -2.43
N SER A 247 3.97 -3.21 -2.14
CA SER A 247 5.16 -3.19 -3.02
C SER A 247 5.99 -4.46 -2.85
N VAL A 248 5.86 -5.38 -3.80
CA VAL A 248 6.68 -6.60 -3.89
C VAL A 248 7.33 -6.73 -5.26
N LYS A 249 8.57 -7.23 -5.32
CA LYS A 249 9.25 -7.45 -6.59
C LYS A 249 8.66 -8.59 -7.40
N ARG A 250 8.13 -9.61 -6.71
CA ARG A 250 7.57 -10.80 -7.34
C ARG A 250 6.36 -11.29 -6.55
N VAL A 251 5.29 -11.62 -7.25
CA VAL A 251 4.12 -12.30 -6.68
C VAL A 251 4.45 -13.77 -6.38
N GLY A 252 3.65 -14.42 -5.52
CA GLY A 252 3.80 -15.83 -5.23
C GLY A 252 3.34 -16.72 -6.38
N ASP A 253 3.90 -17.93 -6.48
CA ASP A 253 3.51 -18.89 -7.51
C ASP A 253 2.08 -19.41 -7.25
N VAL A 254 1.77 -19.70 -5.99
CA VAL A 254 0.43 -20.18 -5.58
C VAL A 254 -0.58 -19.04 -5.71
N THR A 255 -0.25 -17.85 -5.18
CA THR A 255 -1.17 -16.69 -5.25
C THR A 255 -1.45 -16.27 -6.69
N PHE A 256 -0.45 -16.27 -7.58
CA PHE A 256 -0.62 -16.00 -8.99
C PHE A 256 -1.62 -16.95 -9.64
N ALA A 257 -1.46 -18.27 -9.40
CA ALA A 257 -2.36 -19.28 -9.95
C ALA A 257 -3.83 -19.04 -9.58
N PHE A 258 -4.11 -18.54 -8.37
CA PHE A 258 -5.46 -18.17 -7.97
C PHE A 258 -5.89 -16.82 -8.55
N CYS A 259 -5.06 -15.79 -8.49
CA CYS A 259 -5.37 -14.45 -8.98
C CYS A 259 -5.70 -14.45 -10.48
N LYS A 260 -4.99 -15.24 -11.29
CA LYS A 260 -5.22 -15.38 -12.72
C LYS A 260 -6.68 -15.72 -13.09
N ASP A 261 -7.35 -16.52 -12.25
CA ASP A 261 -8.75 -16.91 -12.49
C ASP A 261 -9.74 -16.06 -11.68
N ALA A 262 -9.27 -15.41 -10.62
CA ALA A 262 -10.12 -14.69 -9.68
C ALA A 262 -10.31 -13.22 -10.03
N LEU A 263 -9.32 -12.59 -10.68
CA LEU A 263 -9.35 -11.16 -11.04
C LEU A 263 -9.96 -10.97 -12.41
N ASP A 264 -10.93 -10.06 -12.54
CA ASP A 264 -11.49 -9.66 -13.83
C ASP A 264 -10.65 -8.58 -14.51
N ASP A 265 -9.97 -7.73 -13.68
CA ASP A 265 -9.11 -6.65 -14.15
C ASP A 265 -8.02 -6.33 -13.13
N MET A 266 -6.94 -5.71 -13.62
CA MET A 266 -5.85 -5.15 -12.81
C MET A 266 -5.65 -3.68 -13.17
N HIS A 267 -5.72 -2.82 -12.17
CA HIS A 267 -5.55 -1.39 -12.34
C HIS A 267 -4.36 -0.87 -11.51
N LEU A 268 -3.57 0.02 -12.11
CA LEU A 268 -2.42 0.64 -11.45
C LEU A 268 -2.82 2.00 -10.89
N VAL A 269 -2.49 2.23 -9.62
CA VAL A 269 -2.85 3.45 -8.90
C VAL A 269 -1.59 4.25 -8.61
N PRO A 270 -1.48 5.50 -9.11
CA PRO A 270 -0.32 6.36 -8.83
C PRO A 270 -0.14 6.63 -7.33
N GLU A 271 1.08 6.58 -6.83
CA GLU A 271 1.41 6.80 -5.41
C GLU A 271 0.93 8.16 -4.90
N GLY A 272 1.06 9.20 -5.71
CA GLY A 272 0.57 10.53 -5.36
C GLY A 272 -0.94 10.58 -5.17
N LYS A 273 -1.71 9.83 -5.99
CA LYS A 273 -3.15 9.68 -5.85
C LYS A 273 -3.52 8.94 -4.56
N ILE A 274 -2.76 7.91 -4.21
CA ILE A 274 -2.90 7.20 -2.93
C ILE A 274 -2.69 8.18 -1.77
N CYS A 275 -1.66 9.04 -1.86
CA CYS A 275 -1.39 10.06 -0.85
C CYS A 275 -2.54 11.06 -0.69
N THR A 276 -3.10 11.57 -1.80
CA THR A 276 -4.28 12.45 -1.79
C THR A 276 -5.46 11.76 -1.07
N THR A 277 -5.67 10.48 -1.35
CA THR A 277 -6.73 9.70 -0.72
C THR A 277 -6.50 9.50 0.78
N ILE A 278 -5.26 9.25 1.22
CA ILE A 278 -4.93 9.17 2.66
C ILE A 278 -5.30 10.46 3.38
N LEU A 279 -4.92 11.62 2.82
CA LEU A 279 -5.24 12.92 3.40
C LEU A 279 -6.75 13.18 3.41
N GLN A 280 -7.45 12.79 2.35
CA GLN A 280 -8.92 12.89 2.28
C GLN A 280 -9.57 12.04 3.36
N MET A 281 -9.19 10.76 3.50
CA MET A 281 -9.76 9.87 4.53
C MET A 281 -9.50 10.39 5.94
N TYR A 282 -8.33 10.94 6.19
CA TYR A 282 -8.00 11.54 7.47
C TYR A 282 -8.86 12.78 7.78
N ASN A 283 -8.95 13.71 6.82
CA ASN A 283 -9.63 15.00 7.03
C ASN A 283 -11.15 14.93 6.97
N GLU A 284 -11.73 14.09 6.10
CA GLU A 284 -13.16 14.03 5.87
C GLU A 284 -13.86 12.92 6.65
N GLU A 285 -13.15 11.80 6.91
CA GLU A 285 -13.73 10.60 7.52
C GLU A 285 -13.13 10.26 8.90
N ALA A 286 -12.13 11.01 9.37
CA ALA A 286 -11.35 10.71 10.58
C ALA A 286 -10.76 9.29 10.59
N MET A 287 -10.39 8.79 9.41
CA MET A 287 -9.82 7.46 9.22
C MET A 287 -8.31 7.54 9.04
N VAL A 288 -7.59 6.75 9.84
CA VAL A 288 -6.16 6.53 9.63
C VAL A 288 -5.96 5.29 8.78
N VAL A 289 -5.56 5.48 7.53
CA VAL A 289 -5.29 4.39 6.59
C VAL A 289 -3.83 4.39 6.16
N GLU A 290 -3.26 3.21 5.96
CA GLU A 290 -1.94 3.08 5.36
C GLU A 290 -2.02 3.18 3.82
N PRO A 291 -0.91 3.41 3.10
CA PRO A 291 -0.94 3.53 1.64
C PRO A 291 -1.65 2.37 0.94
N ALA A 292 -1.37 1.11 1.30
CA ALA A 292 -2.07 -0.05 0.75
C ALA A 292 -3.57 -0.07 1.06
N GLY A 293 -3.97 0.41 2.26
CA GLY A 293 -5.37 0.52 2.67
C GLY A 293 -6.17 1.57 1.92
N ALA A 294 -5.50 2.62 1.43
CA ALA A 294 -6.13 3.70 0.66
C ALA A 294 -6.34 3.36 -0.82
N MET A 295 -5.60 2.39 -1.38
CA MET A 295 -5.62 2.09 -2.83
C MET A 295 -7.02 1.78 -3.36
N SER A 296 -7.83 1.00 -2.62
CA SER A 296 -9.17 0.62 -3.05
C SER A 296 -10.12 1.81 -3.20
N ILE A 297 -9.91 2.85 -2.42
CA ILE A 297 -10.67 4.10 -2.48
C ILE A 297 -10.09 5.01 -3.57
N ALA A 298 -8.76 5.08 -3.68
CA ALA A 298 -8.07 5.90 -4.66
C ALA A 298 -8.44 5.53 -6.11
N ALA A 299 -8.66 4.25 -6.39
CA ALA A 299 -9.03 3.77 -7.71
C ALA A 299 -10.44 4.20 -8.17
N LEU A 300 -11.33 4.60 -7.25
CA LEU A 300 -12.74 4.92 -7.60
C LEU A 300 -12.87 6.05 -8.63
N ASP A 301 -11.96 7.03 -8.62
CA ASP A 301 -11.96 8.11 -9.61
C ASP A 301 -11.80 7.58 -11.06
N ASP A 302 -10.99 6.52 -11.25
CA ASP A 302 -10.72 5.94 -12.57
C ASP A 302 -11.88 5.08 -13.08
N TYR A 303 -12.73 4.62 -12.17
CA TYR A 303 -13.93 3.84 -12.44
C TYR A 303 -15.23 4.66 -12.34
N ALA A 304 -15.15 5.98 -12.13
CA ALA A 304 -16.31 6.82 -11.78
C ALA A 304 -17.51 6.64 -12.71
N GLU A 305 -17.29 6.52 -14.03
CA GLU A 305 -18.40 6.32 -14.99
C GLU A 305 -18.97 4.90 -14.97
N GLN A 306 -18.12 3.89 -14.72
CA GLN A 306 -18.52 2.47 -14.71
C GLN A 306 -19.31 2.09 -13.47
N ILE A 307 -19.08 2.80 -12.36
CA ILE A 307 -19.67 2.48 -11.04
C ILE A 307 -20.94 3.26 -10.71
N LYS A 308 -21.38 4.21 -11.55
CA LYS A 308 -22.61 4.96 -11.31
C LYS A 308 -23.82 4.03 -11.15
N GLY A 309 -24.59 4.25 -10.08
CA GLY A 309 -25.76 3.46 -9.73
C GLY A 309 -25.47 2.03 -9.28
N LYS A 310 -24.20 1.69 -8.99
CA LYS A 310 -23.73 0.35 -8.63
C LYS A 310 -23.48 0.22 -7.12
N THR A 311 -23.42 -1.01 -6.65
CA THR A 311 -22.99 -1.36 -5.28
C THR A 311 -21.54 -1.78 -5.30
N ILE A 312 -20.71 -1.02 -4.58
CA ILE A 312 -19.24 -1.12 -4.59
C ILE A 312 -18.73 -1.47 -3.20
N VAL A 313 -17.78 -2.41 -3.15
CA VAL A 313 -17.03 -2.69 -1.94
C VAL A 313 -15.56 -2.35 -2.13
N CYS A 314 -15.01 -1.52 -1.24
CA CYS A 314 -13.60 -1.22 -1.14
C CYS A 314 -13.02 -1.87 0.10
N ILE A 315 -11.93 -2.64 -0.02
CA ILE A 315 -11.25 -3.20 1.15
C ILE A 315 -10.19 -2.21 1.64
N VAL A 316 -10.42 -1.64 2.83
CA VAL A 316 -9.43 -0.87 3.59
C VAL A 316 -8.55 -1.88 4.32
N SER A 317 -7.49 -2.32 3.67
CA SER A 317 -6.70 -3.50 4.06
C SER A 317 -5.89 -3.32 5.34
N GLY A 318 -5.58 -2.07 5.71
CA GLY A 318 -4.85 -1.77 6.95
C GLY A 318 -4.74 -0.28 7.24
N GLY A 319 -4.37 0.04 8.49
CA GLY A 319 -4.20 1.38 9.03
C GLY A 319 -2.86 1.60 9.77
N ASN A 320 -1.85 0.76 9.53
CA ASN A 320 -0.54 0.86 10.16
C ASN A 320 0.34 1.95 9.52
N ASN A 321 -0.22 3.16 9.39
CA ASN A 321 0.52 4.31 8.88
C ASN A 321 1.42 4.92 9.97
N ASP A 322 2.62 5.35 9.59
CA ASP A 322 3.55 6.06 10.47
C ASP A 322 3.30 7.56 10.36
N ILE A 323 3.07 8.21 11.51
CA ILE A 323 2.88 9.66 11.58
C ILE A 323 4.09 10.43 11.02
N ALA A 324 5.29 9.89 11.14
CA ALA A 324 6.50 10.49 10.59
C ALA A 324 6.49 10.60 9.06
N ARG A 325 5.68 9.77 8.37
CA ARG A 325 5.53 9.81 6.91
C ARG A 325 4.53 10.85 6.40
N MET A 326 3.78 11.50 7.30
CA MET A 326 2.72 12.42 6.88
C MET A 326 3.25 13.61 6.08
N GLN A 327 4.49 14.04 6.32
CA GLN A 327 5.12 15.09 5.50
C GLN A 327 5.39 14.59 4.07
N GLU A 328 5.95 13.40 3.90
CA GLU A 328 6.16 12.79 2.59
C GLU A 328 4.83 12.57 1.86
N ILE A 329 3.80 12.06 2.57
CA ILE A 329 2.45 11.87 2.03
C ILE A 329 1.86 13.19 1.53
N LYS A 330 1.97 14.28 2.31
CA LYS A 330 1.51 15.61 1.90
C LYS A 330 2.26 16.09 0.66
N GLU A 331 3.56 15.92 0.63
CA GLU A 331 4.41 16.34 -0.48
C GLU A 331 4.07 15.61 -1.78
N ARG A 332 3.99 14.26 -1.73
CA ARG A 332 3.59 13.42 -2.89
C ARG A 332 2.18 13.78 -3.38
N SER A 333 1.25 14.07 -2.48
CA SER A 333 -0.10 14.51 -2.82
C SER A 333 -0.08 15.84 -3.58
N LEU A 334 0.60 16.85 -3.06
CA LEU A 334 0.69 18.17 -3.69
C LEU A 334 1.34 18.11 -5.07
N LEU A 335 2.36 17.28 -5.25
CA LEU A 335 3.02 17.06 -6.54
C LEU A 335 2.06 16.39 -7.53
N TYR A 336 1.35 15.36 -7.12
CA TYR A 336 0.34 14.68 -7.95
C TYR A 336 -0.80 15.62 -8.34
N GLU A 337 -1.28 16.43 -7.39
CA GLU A 337 -2.32 17.43 -7.60
C GLU A 337 -1.84 18.61 -8.47
N GLY A 338 -0.54 18.70 -8.79
CA GLY A 338 0.04 19.83 -9.53
C GLY A 338 -0.06 21.15 -8.76
N LEU A 339 0.09 21.08 -7.45
CA LEU A 339 0.09 22.21 -6.52
C LEU A 339 1.47 22.51 -5.95
N LYS A 340 2.46 21.63 -6.22
CA LYS A 340 3.83 21.77 -5.75
C LYS A 340 4.81 21.70 -6.92
N TYR A 341 5.74 22.65 -6.96
CA TYR A 341 6.75 22.72 -7.99
C TYR A 341 8.10 23.05 -7.42
N TYR A 342 9.14 22.46 -7.99
CA TYR A 342 10.53 22.72 -7.67
C TYR A 342 11.26 23.26 -8.88
N PHE A 343 12.03 24.32 -8.64
CA PHE A 343 12.79 25.01 -9.68
C PHE A 343 14.24 25.18 -9.26
N LEU A 344 15.14 24.96 -10.20
CA LEU A 344 16.50 25.47 -10.12
C LEU A 344 16.52 26.81 -10.82
N ILE A 345 16.65 27.90 -10.05
CA ILE A 345 16.64 29.28 -10.57
C ILE A 345 18.05 29.89 -10.49
N ARG A 346 18.46 30.61 -11.52
CA ARG A 346 19.71 31.35 -11.50
C ARG A 346 19.41 32.85 -11.25
N PHE A 347 19.62 33.28 -10.02
CA PHE A 347 19.46 34.68 -9.63
C PHE A 347 20.71 35.50 -9.96
N ALA A 348 20.52 36.72 -10.53
CA ALA A 348 21.60 37.69 -10.61
C ALA A 348 22.13 38.03 -9.21
N GLN A 349 23.43 37.99 -9.03
CA GLN A 349 24.06 38.21 -7.71
C GLN A 349 24.19 39.73 -7.40
N ARG A 350 23.06 40.43 -7.39
CA ARG A 350 22.93 41.82 -6.99
C ARG A 350 21.86 42.01 -5.92
N PRO A 351 21.98 43.04 -5.06
CA PRO A 351 20.94 43.38 -4.11
C PRO A 351 19.56 43.55 -4.79
N GLY A 352 18.50 43.04 -4.17
CA GLY A 352 17.12 43.16 -4.66
C GLY A 352 16.66 42.09 -5.65
N SER A 353 17.52 41.20 -6.14
CA SER A 353 17.15 40.17 -7.12
C SER A 353 16.04 39.24 -6.61
N LEU A 354 16.14 38.76 -5.39
CA LEU A 354 15.08 37.94 -4.76
C LEU A 354 13.78 38.76 -4.57
N LYS A 355 13.89 40.04 -4.16
CA LYS A 355 12.73 40.92 -4.03
C LYS A 355 12.00 41.10 -5.35
N GLU A 356 12.74 41.23 -6.47
CA GLU A 356 12.14 41.30 -7.82
C GLU A 356 11.40 39.99 -8.16
N PHE A 357 11.99 38.83 -7.86
CA PHE A 357 11.36 37.54 -8.08
C PHE A 357 10.04 37.44 -7.32
N VAL A 358 10.07 37.69 -6.02
CA VAL A 358 8.86 37.64 -5.16
C VAL A 358 7.77 38.58 -5.65
N ASN A 359 8.14 39.83 -5.98
CA ASN A 359 7.15 40.89 -6.34
C ASN A 359 6.62 40.78 -7.78
N LYS A 360 7.40 40.21 -8.72
CA LYS A 360 7.05 40.23 -10.14
C LYS A 360 6.66 38.87 -10.70
N VAL A 361 7.13 37.78 -10.07
CA VAL A 361 6.96 36.43 -10.59
C VAL A 361 5.89 35.68 -9.83
N LEU A 362 5.92 35.72 -8.50
CA LEU A 362 4.94 34.99 -7.66
C LEU A 362 3.58 35.67 -7.72
N GLY A 363 2.55 34.85 -7.73
CA GLY A 363 1.16 35.26 -7.52
C GLY A 363 0.87 35.59 -6.06
N PRO A 364 -0.29 36.20 -5.77
CA PRO A 364 -0.63 36.63 -4.41
C PRO A 364 -0.87 35.49 -3.42
N ASN A 365 -1.06 34.28 -3.92
CA ASN A 365 -1.34 33.06 -3.13
C ASN A 365 -0.24 32.00 -3.27
N ASP A 366 0.84 32.29 -4.00
CA ASP A 366 1.96 31.36 -4.14
C ASP A 366 2.84 31.43 -2.89
N ASP A 367 3.18 30.28 -2.34
CA ASP A 367 4.00 30.18 -1.13
C ASP A 367 5.38 29.56 -1.45
N ILE A 368 6.44 30.14 -0.85
CA ILE A 368 7.79 29.59 -0.95
C ILE A 368 7.97 28.61 0.22
N THR A 369 7.94 27.32 -0.07
CA THR A 369 8.08 26.26 0.94
C THR A 369 9.51 25.77 1.11
N ARG A 370 10.38 26.02 0.10
CA ARG A 370 11.80 25.73 0.14
C ARG A 370 12.58 26.81 -0.61
N PHE A 371 13.65 27.31 0.00
CA PHE A 371 14.55 28.26 -0.63
C PHE A 371 15.98 28.03 -0.16
N GLU A 372 16.82 27.53 -1.07
CA GLU A 372 18.23 27.30 -0.83
C GLU A 372 19.04 28.09 -1.86
N TYR A 373 19.71 29.15 -1.44
CA TYR A 373 20.50 30.01 -2.30
C TYR A 373 21.98 29.91 -1.94
N VAL A 374 22.81 29.71 -2.97
CA VAL A 374 24.26 29.67 -2.81
C VAL A 374 24.89 30.84 -3.56
N GLN A 375 25.44 31.77 -2.81
CA GLN A 375 26.24 32.88 -3.39
C GLN A 375 27.58 32.32 -3.91
N LYS A 376 27.90 32.67 -5.17
CA LYS A 376 29.16 32.27 -5.80
C LYS A 376 30.04 33.52 -5.99
N HIS A 377 31.25 33.49 -5.48
CA HIS A 377 32.21 34.56 -5.73
C HIS A 377 32.62 34.59 -7.20
N ASN A 378 32.79 35.80 -7.75
CA ASN A 378 33.20 36.05 -9.13
C ASN A 378 32.30 35.44 -10.22
N LYS A 379 30.98 35.35 -9.96
CA LYS A 379 29.98 34.94 -10.95
C LYS A 379 28.82 35.92 -11.00
N GLU A 380 28.28 36.15 -12.21
CA GLU A 380 27.16 37.07 -12.41
C GLU A 380 25.84 36.55 -11.84
N ALA A 381 25.68 35.21 -11.76
CA ALA A 381 24.50 34.56 -11.25
C ALA A 381 24.82 33.44 -10.27
N GLY A 382 23.98 33.27 -9.24
CA GLY A 382 24.02 32.18 -8.25
C GLY A 382 22.80 31.29 -8.40
N PRO A 383 22.98 29.95 -8.23
CA PRO A 383 21.88 28.99 -8.27
C PRO A 383 21.07 29.06 -6.97
N ALA A 384 19.77 28.89 -7.09
CA ALA A 384 18.87 28.64 -5.97
C ALA A 384 17.94 27.45 -6.28
N LEU A 385 17.70 26.62 -5.29
CA LEU A 385 16.60 25.66 -5.29
C LEU A 385 15.39 26.32 -4.66
N VAL A 386 14.29 26.39 -5.39
CA VAL A 386 13.04 27.04 -4.96
C VAL A 386 11.90 26.05 -5.05
N GLY A 387 11.27 25.73 -3.92
CA GLY A 387 10.03 24.98 -3.85
C GLY A 387 8.84 25.91 -3.67
N LEU A 388 7.87 25.82 -4.55
CA LEU A 388 6.67 26.66 -4.56
C LEU A 388 5.42 25.78 -4.35
N GLU A 389 4.54 26.22 -3.45
CA GLU A 389 3.19 25.67 -3.29
C GLU A 389 2.19 26.65 -3.87
N LEU A 390 1.36 26.15 -4.79
CA LEU A 390 0.35 26.92 -5.51
C LEU A 390 -1.02 26.58 -4.97
N ARG A 391 -1.95 27.51 -5.01
CA ARG A 391 -3.32 27.29 -4.59
C ARG A 391 -4.17 26.56 -5.63
N SER A 392 -3.80 26.67 -6.89
CA SER A 392 -4.53 26.07 -8.02
C SER A 392 -3.55 25.68 -9.13
N LYS A 393 -3.84 24.59 -9.85
CA LYS A 393 -3.10 24.19 -11.08
C LYS A 393 -3.01 25.32 -12.10
N LYS A 394 -4.01 26.22 -12.17
CA LYS A 394 -4.03 27.36 -13.11
C LYS A 394 -2.95 28.38 -12.77
N ASP A 395 -2.54 28.48 -11.52
CA ASP A 395 -1.52 29.43 -11.09
C ASP A 395 -0.14 29.06 -11.65
N HIS A 396 0.12 27.78 -11.95
CA HIS A 396 1.36 27.33 -12.59
C HIS A 396 1.59 27.99 -13.96
N GLU A 397 0.56 28.06 -14.82
CA GLU A 397 0.68 28.72 -16.11
C GLU A 397 1.04 30.20 -15.96
N THR A 398 0.40 30.87 -15.01
CA THR A 398 0.68 32.29 -14.68
C THR A 398 2.11 32.45 -14.17
N LEU A 399 2.57 31.59 -13.28
CA LEU A 399 3.93 31.56 -12.75
C LEU A 399 4.97 31.42 -13.88
N ILE A 400 4.78 30.43 -14.76
CA ILE A 400 5.68 30.19 -15.90
C ILE A 400 5.69 31.36 -16.87
N ASN A 401 4.54 31.98 -17.17
CA ASN A 401 4.44 33.16 -18.03
C ASN A 401 5.16 34.36 -17.40
N ASN A 402 5.04 34.55 -16.09
CA ASN A 402 5.77 35.62 -15.39
C ASN A 402 7.29 35.36 -15.42
N MET A 403 7.75 34.11 -15.17
CA MET A 403 9.17 33.76 -15.28
C MET A 403 9.73 34.11 -16.66
N LYS A 404 9.01 33.78 -17.75
CA LYS A 404 9.38 34.09 -19.10
C LYS A 404 9.39 35.61 -19.36
N LYS A 405 8.33 36.31 -18.94
CA LYS A 405 8.17 37.76 -19.10
C LYS A 405 9.31 38.56 -18.46
N TYR A 406 9.74 38.13 -17.27
CA TYR A 406 10.81 38.77 -16.51
C TYR A 406 12.19 38.15 -16.74
N GLN A 407 12.32 37.26 -17.76
CA GLN A 407 13.58 36.67 -18.20
C GLN A 407 14.30 35.92 -17.07
N ILE A 408 13.54 35.25 -16.17
CA ILE A 408 14.11 34.43 -15.14
C ILE A 408 14.69 33.16 -15.79
N ASN A 409 15.95 32.86 -15.50
CA ASN A 409 16.58 31.62 -15.96
C ASN A 409 16.23 30.50 -14.94
N TYR A 410 15.38 29.58 -15.33
CA TYR A 410 14.90 28.49 -14.48
C TYR A 410 14.92 27.14 -15.20
N ASN A 411 14.99 26.07 -14.41
CA ASN A 411 14.69 24.69 -14.82
C ASN A 411 13.71 24.10 -13.82
N GLU A 412 12.55 23.65 -14.31
CA GLU A 412 11.58 22.90 -13.51
C GLU A 412 12.06 21.46 -13.36
N ILE A 413 12.16 20.97 -12.12
CA ILE A 413 12.79 19.68 -11.79
C ILE A 413 11.81 18.63 -11.27
N ASN A 414 10.52 18.89 -11.29
CA ASN A 414 9.49 17.93 -10.86
C ASN A 414 9.51 16.61 -11.63
N LYS A 415 10.05 16.60 -12.85
CA LYS A 415 10.13 15.42 -13.72
C LYS A 415 11.53 14.82 -13.80
N ASP A 416 12.46 15.30 -13.00
CA ASP A 416 13.83 14.78 -12.95
C ASP A 416 13.95 13.76 -11.81
N ASP A 417 13.80 12.48 -12.15
CA ASP A 417 13.83 11.38 -11.19
C ASP A 417 15.10 11.32 -10.35
N ASN A 418 16.24 11.79 -10.90
CA ASN A 418 17.51 11.82 -10.18
C ASN A 418 17.54 12.86 -9.05
N ILE A 419 16.82 13.96 -9.23
CA ILE A 419 16.78 15.07 -8.25
C ILE A 419 15.61 14.89 -7.30
N TYR A 420 14.51 14.31 -7.78
CA TYR A 420 13.28 14.11 -7.01
C TYR A 420 13.53 13.33 -5.71
N GLY A 421 14.29 12.24 -5.74
CA GLY A 421 14.67 11.44 -4.57
C GLY A 421 15.50 12.18 -3.50
N TYR A 422 16.04 13.36 -3.82
CA TYR A 422 16.72 14.24 -2.85
C TYR A 422 15.79 15.31 -2.26
N LEU A 423 14.60 15.48 -2.82
CA LEU A 423 13.66 16.52 -2.41
C LEU A 423 12.55 16.00 -1.49
N ILE A 424 12.24 14.71 -1.64
CA ILE A 424 11.12 14.05 -0.95
C ILE A 424 11.61 12.89 -0.09
#